data_5d09e4568e8ec07a387df45272dac32e
#
_entry.id   5d09e4568e8ec07a387df45272dac32e
#
_cell.length_a   1.000
_cell.length_b   1.000
_cell.length_c   1.000
_cell.angle_alpha   90.00
_cell.angle_beta   90.00
_cell.angle_gamma   90.00
#
_symmetry.space_group_name_H-M   'P 1'
#
loop_
_entity.id
_entity.type
_entity.pdbx_description
1 polymer ?
#
loop_
_entity_poly.entity_id
_entity_poly.type
_entity_poly.pdbx_seq_one_letter_code
_entity_poly.pdbx_strand_id
1 'polypeptide(L)'
;MKILLVSSGSGSRGGGEIFLKYLAEGLTERRHQVLMWLPSHPRMDELAVRCARFAHIIRADYRNTYDYWARSVSTCFNWGVSHRVAGAWKALRPDVIHINKQNLEDGLDLLRAARCCGVPSVCTIHLTHTASYLRAKAAWLRDQIARWQLSRYSGVLVAVQDGRCRVLRELLAGRAYTKTILNGVPRVDAVALHALRKAKRKELGLADSDFVVLGLGRLVEQKQPFLFLRMAKELYKQCPRAKFLWVGDGVLAKQWERAVAREKLDGVVSCAGWQGDVLPFLFAGDLLLHVAKFEGLPLALIEAMAAGLPCAVTRDFSSEIPFFNEENILFVDDVQDLVEKIGNPLVLRSVAGAGRRLVEEKLSVHNMARSYEQLYLDVIESATRSMSLSSG
;
A
#
# COMPACT_ATOMS: atom_id res chain seq x y z
N MET A 1 -21.77 -11.15 6.40
CA MET A 1 -21.41 -11.66 5.05
C MET A 1 -20.19 -12.55 5.14
N LYS A 2 -20.07 -13.51 4.25
CA LYS A 2 -18.88 -14.32 4.02
C LYS A 2 -18.06 -13.71 2.88
N ILE A 3 -16.93 -13.10 3.19
CA ILE A 3 -16.13 -12.30 2.26
C ILE A 3 -14.87 -13.09 1.89
N LEU A 4 -14.58 -13.25 0.59
CA LEU A 4 -13.36 -13.83 0.10
C LEU A 4 -12.39 -12.73 -0.34
N LEU A 5 -11.36 -12.46 0.46
CA LEU A 5 -10.25 -11.59 0.09
C LEU A 5 -9.22 -12.38 -0.71
N VAL A 6 -8.87 -11.91 -1.89
CA VAL A 6 -7.95 -12.58 -2.82
C VAL A 6 -6.71 -11.72 -3.04
N SER A 7 -5.52 -12.25 -2.74
CA SER A 7 -4.27 -11.59 -3.09
C SER A 7 -3.83 -11.97 -4.50
N SER A 8 -3.57 -10.98 -5.34
CA SER A 8 -2.83 -11.18 -6.58
C SER A 8 -1.31 -11.17 -6.36
N GLY A 9 -0.85 -10.88 -5.14
CA GLY A 9 0.56 -10.69 -4.82
C GLY A 9 1.40 -11.95 -4.95
N SER A 10 2.69 -11.77 -5.21
CA SER A 10 3.72 -12.83 -5.24
C SER A 10 4.70 -12.71 -4.07
N GLY A 11 4.36 -11.96 -3.03
CA GLY A 11 5.15 -11.76 -1.82
C GLY A 11 4.35 -11.11 -0.71
N SER A 12 4.91 -11.10 0.51
CA SER A 12 4.26 -10.61 1.74
C SER A 12 4.62 -9.18 2.10
N ARG A 13 5.57 -8.57 1.38
CA ARG A 13 6.28 -7.36 1.82
C ARG A 13 5.98 -6.17 0.94
N GLY A 14 4.80 -5.61 1.09
CA GLY A 14 4.39 -4.41 0.36
C GLY A 14 3.16 -3.75 0.96
N GLY A 15 2.92 -2.49 0.62
CA GLY A 15 1.74 -1.75 1.12
C GLY A 15 0.42 -2.40 0.75
N GLY A 16 0.31 -2.98 -0.46
CA GLY A 16 -0.91 -3.66 -0.87
C GLY A 16 -1.18 -4.98 -0.13
N GLU A 17 -0.14 -5.67 0.34
CA GLU A 17 -0.27 -6.84 1.20
C GLU A 17 -0.68 -6.43 2.62
N ILE A 18 -0.08 -5.37 3.16
CA ILE A 18 -0.46 -4.80 4.46
C ILE A 18 -1.90 -4.28 4.45
N PHE A 19 -2.34 -3.70 3.32
CA PHE A 19 -3.75 -3.33 3.11
C PHE A 19 -4.70 -4.50 3.34
N LEU A 20 -4.41 -5.70 2.81
CA LEU A 20 -5.25 -6.88 3.04
C LEU A 20 -5.36 -7.25 4.51
N LYS A 21 -4.25 -7.15 5.26
CA LYS A 21 -4.27 -7.37 6.70
C LYS A 21 -5.20 -6.37 7.40
N TYR A 22 -5.05 -5.08 7.10
CA TYR A 22 -5.87 -4.03 7.72
C TYR A 22 -7.34 -4.15 7.34
N LEU A 23 -7.63 -4.47 6.07
CA LEU A 23 -9.01 -4.68 5.64
C LEU A 23 -9.64 -5.91 6.33
N ALA A 24 -8.90 -7.02 6.44
CA ALA A 24 -9.38 -8.21 7.16
C ALA A 24 -9.67 -7.91 8.64
N GLU A 25 -8.78 -7.16 9.31
CA GLU A 25 -8.95 -6.70 10.69
C GLU A 25 -10.27 -5.91 10.83
N GLY A 26 -10.44 -4.84 10.05
CA GLY A 26 -11.63 -4.00 10.14
C GLY A 26 -12.93 -4.72 9.76
N LEU A 27 -12.91 -5.65 8.80
CA LEU A 27 -14.08 -6.44 8.45
C LEU A 27 -14.46 -7.46 9.54
N THR A 28 -13.45 -8.04 10.22
CA THR A 28 -13.69 -8.98 11.33
C THR A 28 -14.25 -8.25 12.55
N GLU A 29 -13.77 -7.06 12.87
CA GLU A 29 -14.36 -6.19 13.90
C GLU A 29 -15.83 -5.87 13.62
N ARG A 30 -16.21 -5.79 12.34
CA ARG A 30 -17.59 -5.59 11.89
C ARG A 30 -18.39 -6.91 11.79
N ARG A 31 -17.87 -8.01 12.38
CA ARG A 31 -18.49 -9.33 12.48
C ARG A 31 -18.76 -10.01 11.14
N HIS A 32 -17.93 -9.76 10.13
CA HIS A 32 -17.94 -10.53 8.89
C HIS A 32 -17.09 -11.80 9.01
N GLN A 33 -17.48 -12.84 8.29
CA GLN A 33 -16.65 -14.02 8.11
C GLN A 33 -15.67 -13.75 6.97
N VAL A 34 -14.38 -13.62 7.29
CA VAL A 34 -13.35 -13.32 6.30
C VAL A 34 -12.57 -14.59 5.95
N LEU A 35 -12.57 -14.93 4.67
CA LEU A 35 -11.70 -15.92 4.05
C LEU A 35 -10.60 -15.18 3.30
N MET A 36 -9.36 -15.65 3.35
CA MET A 36 -8.26 -15.05 2.63
C MET A 36 -7.56 -16.09 1.75
N TRP A 37 -7.70 -15.93 0.44
CA TRP A 37 -7.10 -16.78 -0.56
C TRP A 37 -5.73 -16.24 -0.98
N LEU A 38 -4.68 -17.03 -0.75
CA LEU A 38 -3.28 -16.65 -0.98
C LEU A 38 -2.57 -17.72 -1.81
N PRO A 39 -1.68 -17.36 -2.74
CA PRO A 39 -0.80 -18.31 -3.42
C PRO A 39 0.01 -19.16 -2.43
N SER A 40 0.16 -20.47 -2.73
CA SER A 40 0.96 -21.42 -1.96
C SER A 40 2.46 -21.26 -2.24
N HIS A 41 2.98 -20.03 -2.10
CA HIS A 41 4.38 -19.71 -2.31
C HIS A 41 5.01 -19.30 -0.97
N PRO A 42 6.24 -19.73 -0.60
CA PRO A 42 6.89 -19.38 0.67
C PRO A 42 6.96 -17.86 0.94
N ARG A 43 7.09 -17.04 -0.10
CA ARG A 43 7.05 -15.57 0.02
C ARG A 43 5.73 -15.03 0.59
N MET A 44 4.63 -15.82 0.58
CA MET A 44 3.32 -15.45 1.13
C MET A 44 3.12 -15.92 2.58
N ASP A 45 4.06 -16.68 3.15
CA ASP A 45 3.89 -17.30 4.48
C ASP A 45 3.81 -16.24 5.59
N GLU A 46 4.64 -15.21 5.51
CA GLU A 46 4.60 -14.11 6.48
C GLU A 46 3.24 -13.41 6.49
N LEU A 47 2.67 -13.12 5.31
CA LEU A 47 1.33 -12.52 5.21
C LEU A 47 0.26 -13.47 5.75
N ALA A 48 0.33 -14.76 5.43
CA ALA A 48 -0.61 -15.76 5.92
C ALA A 48 -0.62 -15.81 7.45
N VAL A 49 0.55 -15.86 8.09
CA VAL A 49 0.69 -15.85 9.56
C VAL A 49 0.09 -14.57 10.16
N ARG A 50 0.41 -13.41 9.56
CA ARG A 50 -0.06 -12.10 10.06
C ARG A 50 -1.58 -11.92 9.95
N CYS A 51 -2.20 -12.55 8.94
CA CYS A 51 -3.63 -12.44 8.70
C CYS A 51 -4.45 -13.52 9.39
N ALA A 52 -3.83 -14.62 9.85
CA ALA A 52 -4.54 -15.79 10.42
C ALA A 52 -5.41 -15.47 11.64
N ARG A 53 -5.12 -14.40 12.36
CA ARG A 53 -5.96 -13.97 13.51
C ARG A 53 -7.24 -13.23 13.08
N PHE A 54 -7.31 -12.78 11.82
CA PHE A 54 -8.46 -12.02 11.30
C PHE A 54 -9.22 -12.75 10.19
N ALA A 55 -8.60 -13.78 9.59
CA ALA A 55 -9.18 -14.46 8.44
C ALA A 55 -8.84 -15.94 8.45
N HIS A 56 -9.73 -16.77 7.91
CA HIS A 56 -9.41 -18.15 7.59
C HIS A 56 -8.54 -18.20 6.33
N ILE A 57 -7.31 -18.67 6.45
CA ILE A 57 -6.32 -18.66 5.37
C ILE A 57 -6.48 -19.87 4.47
N ILE A 58 -6.61 -19.64 3.18
CA ILE A 58 -6.69 -20.66 2.13
C ILE A 58 -5.45 -20.51 1.25
N ARG A 59 -4.62 -21.55 1.22
CA ARG A 59 -3.42 -21.61 0.37
C ARG A 59 -3.78 -22.31 -0.93
N ALA A 60 -3.47 -21.69 -2.06
CA ALA A 60 -3.85 -22.18 -3.38
C ALA A 60 -2.63 -22.32 -4.31
N ASP A 61 -2.65 -23.35 -5.13
CA ASP A 61 -1.68 -23.49 -6.23
C ASP A 61 -2.02 -22.48 -7.34
N TYR A 62 -1.48 -21.28 -7.15
CA TYR A 62 -1.64 -20.16 -8.08
C TYR A 62 -0.32 -19.43 -8.23
N ARG A 63 0.03 -19.11 -9.46
CA ARG A 63 1.17 -18.27 -9.80
C ARG A 63 0.68 -16.96 -10.38
N ASN A 64 1.12 -15.84 -9.80
CA ASN A 64 0.77 -14.51 -10.28
C ASN A 64 1.24 -14.31 -11.72
N THR A 65 0.42 -13.67 -12.53
CA THR A 65 0.77 -13.30 -13.91
C THR A 65 2.01 -12.43 -13.99
N TYR A 66 2.30 -11.65 -12.96
CA TYR A 66 3.50 -10.82 -12.86
C TYR A 66 4.81 -11.61 -12.74
N ASP A 67 4.75 -12.86 -12.26
CA ASP A 67 5.91 -13.77 -12.13
C ASP A 67 6.19 -14.60 -13.40
N TYR A 68 5.36 -14.46 -14.42
CA TYR A 68 5.64 -15.05 -15.73
C TYR A 68 6.53 -14.13 -16.56
N TRP A 69 7.39 -14.72 -17.39
CA TRP A 69 8.22 -13.96 -18.32
C TRP A 69 7.41 -13.00 -19.20
N ALA A 70 6.29 -13.48 -19.74
CA ALA A 70 5.39 -12.70 -20.60
C ALA A 70 4.40 -11.82 -19.81
N ARG A 71 4.40 -11.83 -18.48
CA ARG A 71 3.54 -11.03 -17.58
C ARG A 71 2.07 -11.04 -18.04
N SER A 72 1.47 -9.84 -18.25
CA SER A 72 0.07 -9.70 -18.70
C SER A 72 -0.25 -10.44 -20.01
N VAL A 73 0.72 -10.60 -20.90
CA VAL A 73 0.53 -11.36 -22.15
C VAL A 73 0.20 -12.83 -21.87
N SER A 74 0.74 -13.41 -20.81
CA SER A 74 0.46 -14.79 -20.42
C SER A 74 -1.03 -15.03 -20.12
N THR A 75 -1.77 -13.98 -19.74
CA THR A 75 -3.21 -14.11 -19.44
C THR A 75 -4.04 -14.43 -20.67
N CYS A 76 -3.55 -14.13 -21.88
CA CYS A 76 -4.24 -14.46 -23.11
C CYS A 76 -4.33 -15.97 -23.36
N PHE A 77 -3.39 -16.74 -22.78
CA PHE A 77 -3.27 -18.19 -22.99
C PHE A 77 -3.70 -19.03 -21.78
N ASN A 78 -3.81 -18.45 -20.59
CA ASN A 78 -4.06 -19.16 -19.32
C ASN A 78 -5.54 -19.25 -18.94
N TRP A 79 -6.42 -19.66 -19.88
CA TRP A 79 -7.86 -19.79 -19.62
C TRP A 79 -8.17 -20.89 -18.60
N GLY A 80 -7.47 -22.02 -18.65
CA GLY A 80 -7.65 -23.13 -17.71
C GLY A 80 -7.39 -22.74 -16.25
N VAL A 81 -6.43 -21.85 -16.00
CA VAL A 81 -6.15 -21.32 -14.65
C VAL A 81 -7.37 -20.55 -14.13
N SER A 82 -7.94 -19.64 -14.94
CA SER A 82 -9.11 -18.86 -14.52
C SER A 82 -10.32 -19.74 -14.19
N HIS A 83 -10.59 -20.80 -14.96
CA HIS A 83 -11.69 -21.72 -14.69
C HIS A 83 -11.46 -22.55 -13.42
N ARG A 84 -10.24 -23.06 -13.21
CA ARG A 84 -9.88 -23.80 -11.99
C ARG A 84 -10.03 -22.93 -10.75
N VAL A 85 -9.52 -21.69 -10.78
CA VAL A 85 -9.64 -20.72 -9.70
C VAL A 85 -11.11 -20.36 -9.44
N ALA A 86 -11.91 -20.13 -10.49
CA ALA A 86 -13.34 -19.86 -10.36
C ALA A 86 -14.10 -21.01 -9.67
N GLY A 87 -13.79 -22.27 -10.05
CA GLY A 87 -14.37 -23.46 -9.41
C GLY A 87 -14.01 -23.54 -7.91
N ALA A 88 -12.74 -23.28 -7.56
CA ALA A 88 -12.29 -23.26 -6.18
C ALA A 88 -13.00 -22.16 -5.36
N TRP A 89 -13.14 -20.95 -5.90
CA TRP A 89 -13.85 -19.87 -5.21
C TRP A 89 -15.34 -20.15 -5.05
N LYS A 90 -15.99 -20.71 -6.08
CA LYS A 90 -17.41 -21.10 -6.02
C LYS A 90 -17.67 -22.16 -4.95
N ALA A 91 -16.76 -23.11 -4.76
CA ALA A 91 -16.86 -24.13 -3.71
C ALA A 91 -16.81 -23.54 -2.29
N LEU A 92 -16.16 -22.39 -2.10
CA LEU A 92 -16.11 -21.67 -0.81
C LEU A 92 -17.42 -20.96 -0.48
N ARG A 93 -18.34 -20.78 -1.44
CA ARG A 93 -19.64 -20.11 -1.30
C ARG A 93 -19.51 -18.74 -0.62
N PRO A 94 -18.67 -17.81 -1.10
CA PRO A 94 -18.63 -16.46 -0.57
C PRO A 94 -19.82 -15.64 -1.07
N ASP A 95 -20.28 -14.67 -0.27
CA ASP A 95 -21.28 -13.69 -0.68
C ASP A 95 -20.69 -12.66 -1.65
N VAL A 96 -19.40 -12.34 -1.47
CA VAL A 96 -18.65 -11.41 -2.31
C VAL A 96 -17.17 -11.80 -2.40
N ILE A 97 -16.55 -11.51 -3.55
CA ILE A 97 -15.12 -11.70 -3.78
C ILE A 97 -14.46 -10.33 -3.89
N HIS A 98 -13.41 -10.10 -3.11
CA HIS A 98 -12.58 -8.90 -3.22
C HIS A 98 -11.18 -9.26 -3.70
N ILE A 99 -10.84 -8.86 -4.91
CA ILE A 99 -9.53 -9.08 -5.51
C ILE A 99 -8.64 -7.86 -5.21
N ASN A 100 -7.50 -8.10 -4.59
CA ASN A 100 -6.51 -7.07 -4.28
C ASN A 100 -5.35 -7.14 -5.26
N LYS A 101 -5.17 -6.08 -6.06
CA LYS A 101 -4.14 -5.95 -7.10
C LYS A 101 -3.17 -4.85 -6.76
N GLN A 102 -1.87 -5.09 -7.01
CA GLN A 102 -0.82 -4.09 -6.80
C GLN A 102 -0.80 -3.03 -7.91
N ASN A 103 -1.04 -3.45 -9.14
CA ASN A 103 -1.00 -2.60 -10.33
C ASN A 103 -2.02 -3.04 -11.41
N LEU A 104 -1.98 -2.40 -12.58
CA LEU A 104 -2.93 -2.69 -13.66
C LEU A 104 -2.76 -4.09 -14.26
N GLU A 105 -1.56 -4.67 -14.22
CA GLU A 105 -1.22 -5.88 -14.97
C GLU A 105 -1.24 -7.18 -14.17
N ASP A 106 -1.04 -7.12 -12.86
CA ASP A 106 -1.02 -8.33 -12.03
C ASP A 106 -2.43 -8.90 -11.87
N GLY A 107 -2.56 -10.22 -11.73
CA GLY A 107 -3.83 -10.91 -11.45
C GLY A 107 -4.96 -10.64 -12.45
N LEU A 108 -4.68 -10.39 -13.73
CA LEU A 108 -5.71 -10.20 -14.76
C LEU A 108 -6.52 -11.46 -15.01
N ASP A 109 -5.93 -12.63 -14.83
CA ASP A 109 -6.58 -13.94 -14.87
C ASP A 109 -7.55 -14.15 -13.69
N LEU A 110 -7.30 -13.51 -12.53
CA LEU A 110 -8.22 -13.50 -11.39
C LEU A 110 -9.49 -12.69 -11.68
N LEU A 111 -9.38 -11.58 -12.44
CA LEU A 111 -10.57 -10.85 -12.90
C LEU A 111 -11.45 -11.72 -13.82
N ARG A 112 -10.82 -12.51 -14.68
CA ARG A 112 -11.53 -13.48 -15.50
C ARG A 112 -12.15 -14.60 -14.66
N ALA A 113 -11.42 -15.10 -13.65
CA ALA A 113 -11.94 -16.10 -12.71
C ALA A 113 -13.18 -15.59 -11.97
N ALA A 114 -13.20 -14.34 -11.50
CA ALA A 114 -14.37 -13.74 -10.88
C ALA A 114 -15.59 -13.70 -11.80
N ARG A 115 -15.40 -13.35 -13.08
CA ARG A 115 -16.48 -13.41 -14.09
C ARG A 115 -17.00 -14.82 -14.29
N CYS A 116 -16.11 -15.82 -14.39
CA CYS A 116 -16.51 -17.23 -14.55
C CYS A 116 -17.17 -17.78 -13.27
N CYS A 117 -16.82 -17.26 -12.11
CA CYS A 117 -17.39 -17.65 -10.82
C CYS A 117 -18.85 -17.21 -10.69
N GLY A 118 -19.20 -16.05 -11.23
CA GLY A 118 -20.55 -15.46 -11.15
C GLY A 118 -20.93 -14.90 -9.79
N VAL A 119 -20.02 -14.88 -8.83
CA VAL A 119 -20.21 -14.25 -7.52
C VAL A 119 -19.94 -12.75 -7.64
N PRO A 120 -20.74 -11.86 -7.00
CA PRO A 120 -20.49 -10.42 -6.94
C PRO A 120 -19.04 -10.14 -6.56
N SER A 121 -18.40 -9.19 -7.22
CA SER A 121 -16.98 -8.98 -6.98
C SER A 121 -16.54 -7.52 -7.05
N VAL A 122 -15.49 -7.21 -6.30
CA VAL A 122 -14.82 -5.92 -6.23
C VAL A 122 -13.34 -6.14 -6.47
N CYS A 123 -12.67 -5.19 -7.11
CA CYS A 123 -11.21 -5.27 -7.32
C CYS A 123 -10.54 -3.96 -6.94
N THR A 124 -9.68 -3.97 -5.92
CA THR A 124 -8.84 -2.83 -5.56
C THR A 124 -7.54 -2.86 -6.33
N ILE A 125 -7.16 -1.69 -6.88
CA ILE A 125 -5.92 -1.46 -7.62
C ILE A 125 -5.14 -0.35 -6.91
N HIS A 126 -3.97 -0.68 -6.35
CA HIS A 126 -3.17 0.28 -5.57
C HIS A 126 -2.43 1.28 -6.46
N LEU A 127 -1.91 0.84 -7.61
CA LEU A 127 -1.16 1.68 -8.55
C LEU A 127 -1.82 1.61 -9.93
N THR A 128 -2.26 2.75 -10.45
CA THR A 128 -2.90 2.85 -11.77
C THR A 128 -1.97 3.37 -12.85
N HIS A 129 -0.64 3.29 -12.62
CA HIS A 129 0.36 3.62 -13.62
C HIS A 129 0.43 2.54 -14.69
N THR A 130 0.44 2.97 -15.96
CA THR A 130 0.56 2.06 -17.12
C THR A 130 1.99 1.55 -17.28
N ALA A 131 2.17 0.46 -18.02
CA ALA A 131 3.49 -0.05 -18.37
C ALA A 131 4.29 0.98 -19.19
N SER A 132 3.60 1.78 -20.02
CA SER A 132 4.17 2.88 -20.79
C SER A 132 4.70 4.01 -19.88
N TYR A 133 3.94 4.41 -18.88
CA TYR A 133 4.41 5.36 -17.87
C TYR A 133 5.68 4.87 -17.15
N LEU A 134 5.73 3.59 -16.85
CA LEU A 134 6.85 2.94 -16.16
C LEU A 134 8.02 2.61 -17.12
N ARG A 135 7.94 2.97 -18.42
CA ARG A 135 8.93 2.69 -19.47
C ARG A 135 9.32 1.21 -19.56
N ALA A 136 8.34 0.34 -19.36
CA ALA A 136 8.56 -1.11 -19.37
C ALA A 136 8.72 -1.65 -20.79
N LYS A 137 9.38 -2.81 -20.94
CA LYS A 137 9.48 -3.50 -22.24
C LYS A 137 8.10 -3.92 -22.75
N ALA A 138 7.86 -3.81 -24.05
CA ALA A 138 6.58 -4.11 -24.72
C ALA A 138 5.37 -3.36 -24.07
N ALA A 139 5.59 -2.17 -23.55
CA ALA A 139 4.65 -1.42 -22.74
C ALA A 139 3.28 -1.24 -23.40
N TRP A 140 3.27 -0.80 -24.68
CA TRP A 140 2.01 -0.60 -25.41
C TRP A 140 1.14 -1.85 -25.46
N LEU A 141 1.71 -3.00 -25.82
CA LEU A 141 0.97 -4.27 -25.88
C LEU A 141 0.42 -4.66 -24.51
N ARG A 142 1.22 -4.51 -23.45
CA ARG A 142 0.86 -4.81 -22.08
C ARG A 142 -0.28 -3.92 -21.60
N ASP A 143 -0.22 -2.63 -21.92
CA ASP A 143 -1.27 -1.65 -21.60
C ASP A 143 -2.59 -1.99 -22.33
N GLN A 144 -2.54 -2.40 -23.61
CA GLN A 144 -3.74 -2.82 -24.35
C GLN A 144 -4.39 -4.07 -23.72
N ILE A 145 -3.59 -5.07 -23.34
CA ILE A 145 -4.09 -6.28 -22.67
C ILE A 145 -4.72 -5.94 -21.33
N ALA A 146 -4.05 -5.13 -20.50
CA ALA A 146 -4.58 -4.70 -19.21
C ALA A 146 -5.91 -3.94 -19.39
N ARG A 147 -5.93 -2.95 -20.31
CA ARG A 147 -7.14 -2.19 -20.65
C ARG A 147 -8.28 -3.11 -21.08
N TRP A 148 -8.02 -4.04 -21.98
CA TRP A 148 -9.02 -4.97 -22.49
C TRP A 148 -9.60 -5.88 -21.39
N GLN A 149 -8.75 -6.43 -20.50
CA GLN A 149 -9.20 -7.27 -19.40
C GLN A 149 -9.98 -6.47 -18.34
N LEU A 150 -9.48 -5.30 -17.95
CA LEU A 150 -10.12 -4.43 -16.96
C LEU A 150 -11.47 -3.90 -17.47
N SER A 151 -11.57 -3.51 -18.75
CA SER A 151 -12.84 -3.01 -19.32
C SER A 151 -13.94 -4.06 -19.42
N ARG A 152 -13.57 -5.34 -19.35
CA ARG A 152 -14.50 -6.50 -19.36
C ARG A 152 -14.83 -7.02 -17.97
N TYR A 153 -14.26 -6.44 -16.94
CA TYR A 153 -14.58 -6.83 -15.58
C TYR A 153 -15.99 -6.38 -15.21
N SER A 154 -16.81 -7.32 -14.74
CA SER A 154 -18.23 -7.08 -14.43
C SER A 154 -18.46 -6.52 -13.02
N GLY A 155 -17.44 -6.54 -12.17
CA GLY A 155 -17.49 -5.98 -10.82
C GLY A 155 -17.06 -4.51 -10.78
N VAL A 156 -16.86 -3.99 -9.57
CA VAL A 156 -16.42 -2.61 -9.34
C VAL A 156 -14.90 -2.56 -9.16
N LEU A 157 -14.24 -1.71 -9.93
CA LEU A 157 -12.82 -1.39 -9.78
C LEU A 157 -12.67 -0.25 -8.77
N VAL A 158 -11.87 -0.48 -7.72
CA VAL A 158 -11.61 0.51 -6.68
C VAL A 158 -10.18 1.01 -6.80
N ALA A 159 -10.02 2.33 -6.83
CA ALA A 159 -8.74 2.99 -6.66
C ALA A 159 -8.64 3.56 -5.23
N VAL A 160 -7.41 3.64 -4.71
CA VAL A 160 -7.15 4.00 -3.31
C VAL A 160 -7.15 5.51 -3.05
N GLN A 161 -7.32 6.33 -4.09
CA GLN A 161 -7.50 7.78 -4.01
C GLN A 161 -8.11 8.35 -5.30
N ASP A 162 -8.67 9.57 -5.25
CA ASP A 162 -9.46 10.14 -6.36
C ASP A 162 -8.66 10.40 -7.63
N GLY A 163 -7.44 10.88 -7.53
CA GLY A 163 -6.55 11.07 -8.67
C GLY A 163 -6.30 9.76 -9.42
N ARG A 164 -6.08 8.67 -8.68
CA ARG A 164 -5.89 7.33 -9.27
C ARG A 164 -7.18 6.77 -9.87
N CYS A 165 -8.33 7.06 -9.27
CA CYS A 165 -9.64 6.68 -9.81
C CYS A 165 -9.92 7.41 -11.12
N ARG A 166 -9.59 8.71 -11.21
CA ARG A 166 -9.72 9.51 -12.45
C ARG A 166 -8.89 8.90 -13.58
N VAL A 167 -7.60 8.63 -13.32
CA VAL A 167 -6.69 7.97 -14.29
C VAL A 167 -7.26 6.63 -14.75
N LEU A 168 -7.77 5.82 -13.82
CA LEU A 168 -8.37 4.52 -14.15
C LEU A 168 -9.61 4.67 -15.04
N ARG A 169 -10.49 5.63 -14.74
CA ARG A 169 -11.70 5.92 -15.51
C ARG A 169 -11.37 6.36 -16.94
N GLU A 170 -10.40 7.26 -17.09
CA GLU A 170 -9.89 7.74 -18.38
C GLU A 170 -9.27 6.61 -19.18
N LEU A 171 -8.41 5.78 -18.56
CA LEU A 171 -7.80 4.63 -19.19
C LEU A 171 -8.84 3.68 -19.77
N LEU A 172 -9.95 3.47 -19.07
CA LEU A 172 -11.01 2.53 -19.45
C LEU A 172 -12.12 3.19 -20.29
N ALA A 173 -12.04 4.49 -20.57
CA ALA A 173 -13.04 5.26 -21.31
C ALA A 173 -14.48 5.03 -20.78
N GLY A 174 -14.63 4.96 -19.47
CA GLY A 174 -15.92 4.76 -18.78
C GLY A 174 -16.54 3.37 -18.93
N ARG A 175 -15.83 2.39 -19.51
CA ARG A 175 -16.37 1.03 -19.79
C ARG A 175 -16.42 0.11 -18.55
N ALA A 176 -15.98 0.56 -17.41
CA ALA A 176 -16.03 -0.19 -16.15
C ALA A 176 -16.50 0.72 -15.00
N TYR A 177 -17.20 0.13 -14.06
CA TYR A 177 -17.56 0.84 -12.83
C TYR A 177 -16.34 1.07 -11.97
N THR A 178 -16.09 2.34 -11.60
CA THR A 178 -14.94 2.73 -10.80
C THR A 178 -15.38 3.51 -9.56
N LYS A 179 -14.76 3.24 -8.42
CA LYS A 179 -15.03 3.93 -7.15
C LYS A 179 -13.72 4.25 -6.43
N THR A 180 -13.70 5.31 -5.65
CA THR A 180 -12.59 5.59 -4.72
C THR A 180 -12.93 5.06 -3.34
N ILE A 181 -12.01 4.31 -2.73
CA ILE A 181 -12.04 4.01 -1.29
C ILE A 181 -10.61 4.20 -0.77
N LEU A 182 -10.46 5.10 0.18
CA LEU A 182 -9.14 5.44 0.74
C LEU A 182 -8.59 4.28 1.57
N ASN A 183 -7.26 4.10 1.53
CA ASN A 183 -6.59 3.21 2.47
C ASN A 183 -6.75 3.72 3.90
N GLY A 184 -6.87 2.77 4.84
CA GLY A 184 -6.93 3.07 6.27
C GLY A 184 -5.91 2.27 7.06
N VAL A 185 -5.46 2.83 8.17
CA VAL A 185 -4.54 2.19 9.12
C VAL A 185 -5.19 2.03 10.49
N PRO A 186 -4.73 1.06 11.32
CA PRO A 186 -5.21 0.90 12.68
C PRO A 186 -4.95 2.15 13.53
N ARG A 187 -5.81 2.35 14.52
CA ARG A 187 -5.60 3.41 15.52
C ARG A 187 -4.36 3.08 16.35
N VAL A 188 -3.56 4.10 16.60
CA VAL A 188 -2.36 3.99 17.42
C VAL A 188 -2.66 4.52 18.82
N ASP A 189 -2.40 3.68 19.85
CA ASP A 189 -2.54 4.08 21.24
C ASP A 189 -1.36 4.95 21.68
N ALA A 190 -1.66 6.17 22.11
CA ALA A 190 -0.65 7.13 22.56
C ALA A 190 -0.02 6.75 23.92
N VAL A 191 -0.68 5.94 24.74
CA VAL A 191 -0.19 5.59 26.09
C VAL A 191 1.09 4.77 26.03
N ALA A 192 1.19 3.86 25.06
CA ALA A 192 2.38 3.02 24.89
C ALA A 192 3.57 3.76 24.21
N LEU A 193 3.33 4.94 23.65
CA LEU A 193 4.27 5.67 22.78
C LEU A 193 5.61 5.97 23.47
N HIS A 194 5.58 6.50 24.68
CA HIS A 194 6.82 6.94 25.36
C HIS A 194 7.75 5.77 25.74
N ALA A 195 7.17 4.70 26.27
CA ALA A 195 7.94 3.51 26.65
C ALA A 195 8.56 2.81 25.45
N LEU A 196 7.78 2.65 24.36
CA LEU A 196 8.24 2.04 23.11
C LEU A 196 9.31 2.91 22.43
N ARG A 197 9.15 4.24 22.42
CA ARG A 197 10.17 5.15 21.90
C ARG A 197 11.51 4.97 22.61
N LYS A 198 11.52 5.03 23.94
CA LYS A 198 12.75 4.88 24.73
C LYS A 198 13.41 3.52 24.53
N ALA A 199 12.62 2.44 24.54
CA ALA A 199 13.11 1.09 24.33
C ALA A 199 13.74 0.92 22.93
N LYS A 200 13.05 1.39 21.87
CA LYS A 200 13.54 1.25 20.50
C LYS A 200 14.76 2.13 20.24
N ARG A 201 14.82 3.36 20.76
CA ARG A 201 16.02 4.22 20.64
C ARG A 201 17.24 3.58 21.32
N LYS A 202 17.06 2.98 22.51
CA LYS A 202 18.12 2.24 23.19
C LYS A 202 18.61 1.04 22.36
N GLU A 203 17.68 0.25 21.80
CA GLU A 203 18.00 -0.89 20.92
C GLU A 203 18.81 -0.46 19.69
N LEU A 204 18.48 0.71 19.11
CA LEU A 204 19.14 1.26 17.94
C LEU A 204 20.42 2.05 18.25
N GLY A 205 20.81 2.16 19.51
CA GLY A 205 21.99 2.95 19.93
C GLY A 205 21.83 4.47 19.73
N LEU A 206 20.59 4.96 19.72
CA LEU A 206 20.28 6.38 19.53
C LEU A 206 20.22 7.11 20.89
N ALA A 207 20.85 8.27 20.96
CA ALA A 207 20.76 9.14 22.14
C ALA A 207 19.42 9.89 22.16
N ASP A 208 18.98 10.31 23.35
CA ASP A 208 17.75 11.11 23.49
C ASP A 208 17.86 12.48 22.77
N SER A 209 19.08 13.01 22.64
CA SER A 209 19.37 14.27 21.93
C SER A 209 19.45 14.13 20.40
N ASP A 210 19.51 12.90 19.84
CA ASP A 210 19.57 12.70 18.40
C ASP A 210 18.24 13.12 17.75
N PHE A 211 18.32 13.75 16.59
CA PHE A 211 17.17 14.01 15.71
C PHE A 211 17.09 12.92 14.65
N VAL A 212 16.12 12.02 14.80
CA VAL A 212 16.04 10.81 13.97
C VAL A 212 15.08 11.00 12.80
N VAL A 213 15.63 10.99 11.58
CA VAL A 213 14.88 11.07 10.33
C VAL A 213 14.68 9.65 9.76
N LEU A 214 13.44 9.25 9.59
CA LEU A 214 13.08 7.93 9.06
C LEU A 214 12.80 7.99 7.56
N GLY A 215 13.30 6.98 6.81
CA GLY A 215 12.79 6.57 5.53
C GLY A 215 12.05 5.23 5.71
N LEU A 216 10.86 5.07 5.12
CA LEU A 216 10.06 3.84 5.27
C LEU A 216 9.58 3.32 3.92
N GLY A 217 9.96 2.08 3.61
CA GLY A 217 9.52 1.40 2.39
C GLY A 217 10.58 0.50 1.77
N ARG A 218 10.23 -0.15 0.67
CA ARG A 218 11.16 -1.04 -0.04
C ARG A 218 12.34 -0.24 -0.61
N LEU A 219 13.55 -0.80 -0.56
CA LEU A 219 14.72 -0.26 -1.24
C LEU A 219 14.64 -0.57 -2.75
N VAL A 220 13.81 0.20 -3.46
CA VAL A 220 13.58 0.14 -4.92
C VAL A 220 13.55 1.55 -5.50
N GLU A 221 13.75 1.69 -6.81
CA GLU A 221 13.79 3.01 -7.48
C GLU A 221 12.55 3.88 -7.25
N GLN A 222 11.37 3.26 -7.18
CA GLN A 222 10.11 3.96 -6.87
C GLN A 222 10.19 4.77 -5.57
N LYS A 223 10.85 4.22 -4.55
CA LYS A 223 10.98 4.85 -3.21
C LYS A 223 12.15 5.82 -3.11
N GLN A 224 12.95 5.95 -4.14
CA GLN A 224 14.10 6.87 -4.25
C GLN A 224 15.08 6.86 -3.04
N PRO A 225 15.57 5.69 -2.60
CA PRO A 225 16.44 5.62 -1.41
C PRO A 225 17.73 6.43 -1.58
N PHE A 226 18.23 6.60 -2.81
CA PHE A 226 19.42 7.45 -3.06
C PHE A 226 19.14 8.95 -2.97
N LEU A 227 17.89 9.38 -3.21
CA LEU A 227 17.47 10.76 -2.92
C LEU A 227 17.44 10.99 -1.40
N PHE A 228 16.87 10.04 -0.64
CA PHE A 228 16.91 10.07 0.82
C PHE A 228 18.37 10.18 1.32
N LEU A 229 19.29 9.38 0.80
CA LEU A 229 20.71 9.40 1.17
C LEU A 229 21.38 10.75 0.86
N ARG A 230 21.08 11.34 -0.30
CA ARG A 230 21.58 12.69 -0.65
C ARG A 230 21.08 13.74 0.32
N MET A 231 19.77 13.73 0.60
CA MET A 231 19.17 14.66 1.56
C MET A 231 19.75 14.44 2.96
N ALA A 232 19.96 13.19 3.38
CA ALA A 232 20.60 12.86 4.65
C ALA A 232 22.01 13.46 4.76
N LYS A 233 22.83 13.32 3.71
CA LYS A 233 24.19 13.90 3.67
C LYS A 233 24.20 15.40 3.83
N GLU A 234 23.32 16.10 3.10
CA GLU A 234 23.27 17.56 3.16
C GLU A 234 22.69 18.05 4.48
N LEU A 235 21.64 17.39 5.00
CA LEU A 235 21.06 17.72 6.30
C LEU A 235 22.04 17.48 7.44
N TYR A 236 22.84 16.41 7.40
CA TYR A 236 23.85 16.12 8.42
C TYR A 236 24.92 17.21 8.53
N LYS A 237 25.31 17.86 7.42
CA LYS A 237 26.25 19.00 7.44
C LYS A 237 25.73 20.19 8.26
N GLN A 238 24.41 20.40 8.25
CA GLN A 238 23.76 21.53 8.93
C GLN A 238 23.25 21.14 10.33
N CYS A 239 22.96 19.87 10.55
CA CYS A 239 22.48 19.33 11.82
C CYS A 239 23.27 18.07 12.20
N PRO A 240 24.47 18.19 12.83
CA PRO A 240 25.33 17.03 13.14
C PRO A 240 24.73 16.02 14.13
N ARG A 241 23.68 16.40 14.87
CA ARG A 241 22.92 15.47 15.72
C ARG A 241 21.86 14.65 14.95
N ALA A 242 21.68 14.91 13.66
CA ALA A 242 20.74 14.15 12.86
C ALA A 242 21.24 12.72 12.63
N LYS A 243 20.35 11.75 12.82
CA LYS A 243 20.54 10.33 12.48
C LYS A 243 19.48 9.93 11.47
N PHE A 244 19.85 9.05 10.56
CA PHE A 244 18.98 8.64 9.47
C PHE A 244 18.80 7.13 9.49
N LEU A 245 17.57 6.69 9.51
CA LEU A 245 17.25 5.27 9.57
C LEU A 245 16.27 4.90 8.45
N TRP A 246 16.71 4.04 7.53
CA TRP A 246 15.83 3.44 6.57
C TRP A 246 15.23 2.15 7.13
N VAL A 247 13.89 2.05 7.14
CA VAL A 247 13.16 0.85 7.56
C VAL A 247 12.55 0.19 6.34
N GLY A 248 13.08 -0.96 5.99
CA GLY A 248 12.67 -1.74 4.83
C GLY A 248 13.85 -2.34 4.08
N ASP A 249 13.56 -3.24 3.14
CA ASP A 249 14.52 -3.99 2.35
C ASP A 249 14.16 -3.93 0.86
N GLY A 250 15.03 -4.37 -0.02
CA GLY A 250 14.76 -4.41 -1.46
C GLY A 250 15.98 -4.68 -2.31
N VAL A 251 15.75 -4.73 -3.63
CA VAL A 251 16.79 -5.09 -4.62
C VAL A 251 17.95 -4.11 -4.65
N LEU A 252 17.77 -2.89 -4.14
CA LEU A 252 18.82 -1.87 -4.08
C LEU A 252 19.62 -1.89 -2.77
N ALA A 253 19.32 -2.78 -1.79
CA ALA A 253 19.93 -2.78 -0.46
C ALA A 253 21.48 -2.78 -0.52
N LYS A 254 22.08 -3.73 -1.25
CA LYS A 254 23.54 -3.81 -1.39
C LYS A 254 24.16 -2.58 -2.06
N GLN A 255 23.47 -1.98 -3.03
CA GLN A 255 23.96 -0.76 -3.69
C GLN A 255 23.87 0.44 -2.76
N TRP A 256 22.80 0.49 -1.97
CA TRP A 256 22.56 1.55 -0.99
C TRP A 256 23.60 1.50 0.15
N GLU A 257 23.89 0.35 0.72
CA GLU A 257 24.97 0.15 1.72
C GLU A 257 26.33 0.63 1.20
N ARG A 258 26.68 0.25 -0.04
CA ARG A 258 27.92 0.73 -0.67
C ARG A 258 27.93 2.25 -0.86
N ALA A 259 26.78 2.85 -1.14
CA ALA A 259 26.65 4.29 -1.27
C ALA A 259 26.83 4.99 0.09
N VAL A 260 26.25 4.46 1.18
CA VAL A 260 26.47 4.97 2.54
C VAL A 260 27.95 5.00 2.89
N ALA A 261 28.68 3.90 2.67
CA ALA A 261 30.11 3.82 2.94
C ALA A 261 30.92 4.79 2.05
N ARG A 262 30.63 4.86 0.76
CA ARG A 262 31.30 5.79 -0.18
C ARG A 262 31.14 7.24 0.23
N GLU A 263 29.94 7.62 0.73
CA GLU A 263 29.65 8.98 1.19
C GLU A 263 30.14 9.25 2.62
N LYS A 264 30.80 8.27 3.27
CA LYS A 264 31.32 8.35 4.66
C LYS A 264 30.23 8.68 5.67
N LEU A 265 29.07 8.06 5.53
CA LEU A 265 27.90 8.24 6.41
C LEU A 265 27.70 7.05 7.36
N ASP A 266 28.70 6.19 7.51
CA ASP A 266 28.69 5.10 8.49
C ASP A 266 28.50 5.65 9.90
N GLY A 267 27.60 5.07 10.69
CA GLY A 267 27.20 5.56 12.01
C GLY A 267 26.27 6.78 12.02
N VAL A 268 25.96 7.36 10.85
CA VAL A 268 24.99 8.46 10.68
C VAL A 268 23.73 7.95 9.99
N VAL A 269 23.90 7.13 8.95
CA VAL A 269 22.82 6.52 8.17
C VAL A 269 22.85 5.02 8.39
N SER A 270 21.73 4.44 8.75
CA SER A 270 21.59 2.99 8.97
C SER A 270 20.33 2.43 8.29
N CYS A 271 20.31 1.09 8.12
CA CYS A 271 19.16 0.37 7.57
C CYS A 271 18.76 -0.75 8.52
N ALA A 272 17.48 -0.74 8.94
CA ALA A 272 16.92 -1.77 9.81
C ALA A 272 16.47 -3.04 9.04
N GLY A 273 16.56 -3.03 7.71
CA GLY A 273 15.99 -4.09 6.90
C GLY A 273 14.46 -4.17 6.98
N TRP A 274 13.90 -5.26 6.49
CA TRP A 274 12.46 -5.51 6.57
C TRP A 274 12.01 -5.70 8.01
N GLN A 275 10.94 -4.99 8.39
CA GLN A 275 10.33 -5.08 9.71
C GLN A 275 8.85 -5.47 9.58
N GLY A 276 8.47 -6.49 10.34
CA GLY A 276 7.08 -6.94 10.39
C GLY A 276 6.17 -5.95 11.11
N ASP A 277 6.69 -5.24 12.11
CA ASP A 277 6.02 -4.16 12.82
C ASP A 277 6.88 -2.91 12.72
N VAL A 278 6.35 -1.87 12.08
CA VAL A 278 7.05 -0.60 11.88
C VAL A 278 6.76 0.41 13.01
N LEU A 279 5.75 0.17 13.82
CA LEU A 279 5.29 1.12 14.83
C LEU A 279 6.37 1.50 15.85
N PRO A 280 7.19 0.57 16.38
CA PRO A 280 8.28 0.94 17.29
C PRO A 280 9.33 1.87 16.64
N PHE A 281 9.58 1.69 15.33
CA PHE A 281 10.49 2.55 14.58
C PHE A 281 9.89 3.94 14.36
N LEU A 282 8.60 4.03 14.02
CA LEU A 282 7.90 5.30 13.90
C LEU A 282 7.94 6.09 15.21
N PHE A 283 7.79 5.42 16.34
CA PHE A 283 7.94 6.07 17.65
C PHE A 283 9.37 6.50 17.97
N ALA A 284 10.39 5.79 17.48
CA ALA A 284 11.80 6.19 17.66
C ALA A 284 12.18 7.41 16.85
N GLY A 285 11.47 7.70 15.76
CA GLY A 285 11.71 8.82 14.85
C GLY A 285 11.25 10.17 15.41
N ASP A 286 11.77 11.23 14.80
CA ASP A 286 11.37 12.63 15.00
C ASP A 286 10.74 13.21 13.73
N LEU A 287 11.01 12.61 12.56
CA LEU A 287 10.48 12.98 11.27
C LEU A 287 10.42 11.76 10.35
N LEU A 288 9.34 11.58 9.59
CA LEU A 288 9.36 10.73 8.40
C LEU A 288 9.67 11.59 7.18
N LEU A 289 10.71 11.23 6.42
CA LEU A 289 11.04 11.82 5.12
C LEU A 289 10.66 10.85 4.00
N HIS A 290 9.56 11.15 3.29
CA HIS A 290 9.01 10.30 2.24
C HIS A 290 9.29 10.91 0.85
N VAL A 291 10.26 10.35 0.16
CA VAL A 291 10.79 10.85 -1.13
C VAL A 291 10.37 10.00 -2.34
N ALA A 292 9.28 9.25 -2.23
CA ALA A 292 8.85 8.36 -3.32
C ALA A 292 8.50 9.13 -4.60
N LYS A 293 8.89 8.56 -5.75
CA LYS A 293 8.64 9.16 -7.06
C LYS A 293 7.15 9.16 -7.45
N PHE A 294 6.42 8.12 -7.05
CA PHE A 294 4.97 7.97 -7.26
C PHE A 294 4.41 6.94 -6.28
N GLU A 295 3.14 7.13 -5.89
CA GLU A 295 2.38 6.24 -5.00
C GLU A 295 0.91 6.14 -5.43
N GLY A 296 0.22 5.17 -4.85
CA GLY A 296 -1.23 5.21 -4.78
C GLY A 296 -1.66 6.12 -3.62
N LEU A 297 -1.97 5.51 -2.49
CA LEU A 297 -2.10 6.19 -1.20
C LEU A 297 -1.17 5.45 -0.22
N PRO A 298 -0.01 6.05 0.16
CA PRO A 298 1.08 5.32 0.82
C PRO A 298 0.74 4.99 2.27
N LEU A 299 0.61 3.71 2.60
CA LEU A 299 0.35 3.26 3.97
C LEU A 299 1.45 3.71 4.94
N ALA A 300 2.72 3.66 4.52
CA ALA A 300 3.85 4.10 5.34
C ALA A 300 3.70 5.53 5.84
N LEU A 301 3.20 6.44 5.00
CA LEU A 301 2.95 7.83 5.36
C LEU A 301 1.77 7.94 6.33
N ILE A 302 0.68 7.22 6.05
CA ILE A 302 -0.52 7.21 6.91
C ILE A 302 -0.20 6.58 8.28
N GLU A 303 0.60 5.51 8.32
CA GLU A 303 1.07 4.88 9.57
C GLU A 303 1.90 5.86 10.43
N ALA A 304 2.79 6.62 9.80
CA ALA A 304 3.58 7.64 10.48
C ALA A 304 2.70 8.78 11.03
N MET A 305 1.76 9.27 10.23
CA MET A 305 0.78 10.27 10.68
C MET A 305 -0.09 9.73 11.82
N ALA A 306 -0.54 8.47 11.77
CA ALA A 306 -1.28 7.81 12.86
C ALA A 306 -0.46 7.73 14.16
N ALA A 307 0.85 7.49 14.03
CA ALA A 307 1.78 7.49 15.16
C ALA A 307 2.07 8.90 15.72
N GLY A 308 1.54 9.95 15.09
CA GLY A 308 1.80 11.35 15.47
C GLY A 308 3.21 11.81 15.10
N LEU A 309 3.85 11.18 14.12
CA LEU A 309 5.14 11.57 13.60
C LEU A 309 4.93 12.63 12.51
N PRO A 310 5.60 13.80 12.59
CA PRO A 310 5.58 14.76 11.50
C PRO A 310 6.16 14.14 10.23
N CYS A 311 5.54 14.41 9.09
CA CYS A 311 5.91 13.82 7.82
C CYS A 311 6.32 14.91 6.83
N ALA A 312 7.46 14.73 6.18
CA ALA A 312 7.92 15.55 5.06
C ALA A 312 7.86 14.75 3.75
N VAL A 313 7.38 15.38 2.68
CA VAL A 313 7.31 14.80 1.33
C VAL A 313 7.90 15.76 0.32
N THR A 314 8.48 15.23 -0.75
CA THR A 314 8.88 16.08 -1.88
C THR A 314 7.64 16.64 -2.58
N ARG A 315 7.71 17.88 -3.05
CA ARG A 315 6.55 18.61 -3.61
C ARG A 315 5.92 17.91 -4.83
N ASP A 316 6.71 17.25 -5.65
CA ASP A 316 6.21 16.48 -6.81
C ASP A 316 5.19 15.40 -6.42
N PHE A 317 5.33 14.84 -5.22
CA PHE A 317 4.43 13.80 -4.70
C PHE A 317 3.02 14.33 -4.34
N SER A 318 2.93 15.58 -3.91
CA SER A 318 1.73 16.14 -3.26
C SER A 318 0.58 16.46 -4.20
N SER A 319 0.85 16.74 -5.46
CA SER A 319 -0.15 17.20 -6.44
C SER A 319 -1.27 16.20 -6.72
N GLU A 320 -1.09 14.95 -6.32
CA GLU A 320 -2.00 13.85 -6.61
C GLU A 320 -3.00 13.53 -5.48
N ILE A 321 -2.78 14.05 -4.25
CA ILE A 321 -3.59 13.71 -3.06
C ILE A 321 -4.14 14.98 -2.41
N PRO A 322 -5.36 15.41 -2.76
CA PRO A 322 -5.88 16.74 -2.42
C PRO A 322 -6.04 17.05 -0.93
N PHE A 323 -6.13 16.03 -0.07
CA PHE A 323 -6.28 16.23 1.38
C PHE A 323 -4.94 16.34 2.12
N PHE A 324 -3.81 16.15 1.43
CA PHE A 324 -2.50 16.51 1.96
C PHE A 324 -2.22 17.99 1.63
N ASN A 325 -2.04 18.78 2.67
CA ASN A 325 -1.77 20.21 2.59
C ASN A 325 -0.74 20.64 3.64
N GLU A 326 -0.31 21.89 3.61
CA GLU A 326 0.74 22.40 4.50
C GLU A 326 0.36 22.41 6.00
N GLU A 327 -0.91 22.21 6.34
CA GLU A 327 -1.34 22.05 7.73
C GLU A 327 -1.00 20.68 8.30
N ASN A 328 -1.04 19.62 7.47
CA ASN A 328 -0.93 18.23 7.92
C ASN A 328 0.29 17.47 7.38
N ILE A 329 1.09 18.09 6.50
CA ILE A 329 2.32 17.52 5.96
C ILE A 329 3.30 18.63 5.56
N LEU A 330 4.60 18.40 5.69
CA LEU A 330 5.63 19.32 5.24
C LEU A 330 5.98 19.00 3.78
N PHE A 331 5.66 19.92 2.87
CA PHE A 331 6.17 19.83 1.51
C PHE A 331 7.57 20.41 1.47
N VAL A 332 8.54 19.67 0.93
CA VAL A 332 9.93 20.11 0.86
C VAL A 332 10.40 20.17 -0.59
N ASP A 333 10.99 21.31 -0.94
CA ASP A 333 11.56 21.56 -2.27
C ASP A 333 13.02 21.07 -2.32
N ASP A 334 13.77 21.31 -1.25
CA ASP A 334 15.16 20.92 -1.11
C ASP A 334 15.53 20.72 0.37
N VAL A 335 16.83 20.53 0.64
CA VAL A 335 17.33 20.31 1.99
C VAL A 335 17.30 21.59 2.84
N GLN A 336 17.51 22.77 2.22
CA GLN A 336 17.47 24.04 2.93
C GLN A 336 16.07 24.31 3.50
N ASP A 337 15.05 24.13 2.66
CA ASP A 337 13.64 24.22 3.07
C ASP A 337 13.31 23.21 4.19
N LEU A 338 13.84 21.97 4.08
CA LEU A 338 13.69 20.98 5.17
C LEU A 338 14.33 21.45 6.47
N VAL A 339 15.56 22.01 6.44
CA VAL A 339 16.27 22.51 7.62
C VAL A 339 15.47 23.60 8.32
N GLU A 340 14.94 24.57 7.56
CA GLU A 340 14.12 25.66 8.10
C GLU A 340 12.87 25.12 8.82
N LYS A 341 12.17 24.17 8.20
CA LYS A 341 10.96 23.57 8.77
C LYS A 341 11.22 22.75 10.02
N ILE A 342 12.27 21.91 10.03
CA ILE A 342 12.62 21.12 11.22
C ILE A 342 13.22 21.96 12.37
N GLY A 343 13.77 23.13 12.06
CA GLY A 343 14.26 24.10 13.05
C GLY A 343 13.16 24.70 13.92
N ASN A 344 11.88 24.54 13.54
CA ASN A 344 10.74 25.05 14.29
C ASN A 344 9.91 23.93 14.95
N PRO A 345 10.11 23.64 16.25
CA PRO A 345 9.38 22.58 16.95
C PRO A 345 7.86 22.78 17.01
N LEU A 346 7.38 24.03 16.94
CA LEU A 346 5.95 24.32 16.96
C LEU A 346 5.30 23.89 15.62
N VAL A 347 5.98 24.14 14.50
CA VAL A 347 5.54 23.67 13.19
C VAL A 347 5.46 22.15 13.16
N LEU A 348 6.51 21.46 13.62
CA LEU A 348 6.52 19.98 13.66
C LEU A 348 5.36 19.43 14.50
N ARG A 349 5.10 20.00 15.70
CA ARG A 349 3.98 19.57 16.55
C ARG A 349 2.62 19.83 15.90
N SER A 350 2.45 21.01 15.30
CA SER A 350 1.20 21.38 14.62
C SER A 350 0.87 20.41 13.47
N VAL A 351 1.85 20.19 12.58
CA VAL A 351 1.70 19.29 11.44
C VAL A 351 1.45 17.84 11.87
N ALA A 352 2.20 17.35 12.88
CA ALA A 352 1.99 16.01 13.42
C ALA A 352 0.58 15.84 14.00
N GLY A 353 0.10 16.83 14.77
CA GLY A 353 -1.25 16.83 15.34
C GLY A 353 -2.34 16.87 14.27
N ALA A 354 -2.19 17.70 13.25
CA ALA A 354 -3.13 17.78 12.14
C ALA A 354 -3.11 16.50 11.27
N GLY A 355 -1.92 15.95 11.01
CA GLY A 355 -1.77 14.68 10.30
C GLY A 355 -2.47 13.53 11.02
N ARG A 356 -2.29 13.43 12.35
CA ARG A 356 -2.99 12.41 13.16
C ARG A 356 -4.50 12.56 13.09
N ARG A 357 -5.03 13.80 13.25
CA ARG A 357 -6.48 14.06 13.11
C ARG A 357 -7.01 13.64 11.74
N LEU A 358 -6.29 13.96 10.67
CA LEU A 358 -6.67 13.54 9.30
C LEU A 358 -6.81 12.00 9.21
N VAL A 359 -5.88 11.25 9.82
CA VAL A 359 -5.96 9.78 9.83
C VAL A 359 -7.17 9.30 10.63
N GLU A 360 -7.38 9.83 11.82
CA GLU A 360 -8.52 9.45 12.67
C GLU A 360 -9.86 9.72 11.98
N GLU A 361 -10.00 10.84 11.29
CA GLU A 361 -11.23 11.26 10.61
C GLU A 361 -11.48 10.53 9.28
N LYS A 362 -10.44 10.33 8.46
CA LYS A 362 -10.61 9.86 7.07
C LYS A 362 -9.91 8.56 6.76
N LEU A 363 -8.71 8.32 7.32
CA LEU A 363 -7.79 7.26 6.89
C LEU A 363 -7.67 6.14 7.93
N SER A 364 -8.72 5.89 8.72
CA SER A 364 -8.77 4.80 9.69
C SER A 364 -9.22 3.49 9.04
N VAL A 365 -8.75 2.36 9.58
CA VAL A 365 -9.24 1.01 9.22
C VAL A 365 -10.75 0.92 9.32
N HIS A 366 -11.34 1.53 10.36
CA HIS A 366 -12.79 1.55 10.56
C HIS A 366 -13.53 2.20 9.37
N ASN A 367 -13.07 3.37 8.92
CA ASN A 367 -13.68 4.07 7.78
C ASN A 367 -13.48 3.29 6.47
N MET A 368 -12.30 2.74 6.26
CA MET A 368 -12.00 1.88 5.11
C MET A 368 -12.92 0.67 5.08
N ALA A 369 -12.99 -0.10 6.18
CA ALA A 369 -13.81 -1.31 6.26
C ALA A 369 -15.30 -1.00 6.09
N ARG A 370 -15.82 0.09 6.68
CA ARG A 370 -17.20 0.56 6.49
C ARG A 370 -17.49 0.88 5.03
N SER A 371 -16.57 1.55 4.34
CA SER A 371 -16.75 1.90 2.94
C SER A 371 -16.75 0.67 2.02
N TYR A 372 -15.91 -0.32 2.32
CA TYR A 372 -15.93 -1.60 1.59
C TYR A 372 -17.17 -2.43 1.91
N GLU A 373 -17.60 -2.50 3.17
CA GLU A 373 -18.85 -3.17 3.55
C GLU A 373 -20.04 -2.63 2.77
N GLN A 374 -20.18 -1.29 2.69
CA GLN A 374 -21.26 -0.67 1.91
C GLN A 374 -21.13 -1.03 0.43
N LEU A 375 -19.93 -0.99 -0.14
CA LEU A 375 -19.72 -1.39 -1.53
C LEU A 375 -20.06 -2.86 -1.78
N TYR A 376 -19.77 -3.75 -0.83
CA TYR A 376 -20.11 -5.17 -0.95
C TYR A 376 -21.64 -5.37 -0.94
N LEU A 377 -22.37 -4.67 -0.07
CA LEU A 377 -23.82 -4.69 -0.06
C LEU A 377 -24.40 -4.19 -1.39
N ASP A 378 -23.90 -3.06 -1.90
CA ASP A 378 -24.34 -2.47 -3.17
C ASP A 378 -24.17 -3.46 -4.35
N VAL A 379 -23.02 -4.16 -4.45
CA VAL A 379 -22.78 -5.10 -5.56
C VAL A 379 -23.58 -6.39 -5.42
N ILE A 380 -23.84 -6.89 -4.21
CA ILE A 380 -24.68 -8.05 -3.95
C ILE A 380 -26.12 -7.74 -4.34
N GLU A 381 -26.65 -6.60 -3.91
CA GLU A 381 -28.01 -6.18 -4.24
C GLU A 381 -28.21 -6.00 -5.75
N SER A 382 -27.25 -5.36 -6.42
CA SER A 382 -27.31 -5.19 -7.87
C SER A 382 -27.32 -6.52 -8.63
N ALA A 383 -26.53 -7.51 -8.17
CA ALA A 383 -26.51 -8.84 -8.77
C ALA A 383 -27.84 -9.59 -8.59
N THR A 384 -28.46 -9.47 -7.39
CA THR A 384 -29.76 -10.11 -7.10
C THR A 384 -30.88 -9.52 -7.97
N ARG A 385 -30.91 -8.19 -8.15
CA ARG A 385 -31.89 -7.53 -9.03
C ARG A 385 -31.73 -7.95 -10.49
N SER A 386 -30.50 -8.08 -10.98
CA SER A 386 -30.25 -8.53 -12.35
C SER A 386 -30.72 -9.96 -12.60
N MET A 387 -30.59 -10.86 -11.62
CA MET A 387 -31.08 -12.24 -11.71
C MET A 387 -32.63 -12.30 -11.73
N SER A 388 -33.31 -11.50 -10.92
CA SER A 388 -34.78 -11.47 -10.88
C SER A 388 -35.39 -10.96 -12.19
N LEU A 389 -34.73 -10.01 -12.88
CA LEU A 389 -35.16 -9.48 -14.18
C LEU A 389 -34.90 -10.44 -15.36
N SER A 390 -33.96 -11.37 -15.23
CA SER A 390 -33.64 -12.35 -16.28
C SER A 390 -34.46 -13.64 -16.17
N SER A 391 -35.16 -13.83 -15.06
CA SER A 391 -36.03 -15.02 -14.79
C SER A 391 -37.54 -14.73 -14.94
N GLY A 392 -37.95 -13.52 -15.26
CA GLY A 392 -39.29 -13.09 -15.61
C GLY A 392 -39.39 -12.77 -17.09
#